data_45d9251b9e7b1c1778ce478b25040628
#
_entry.id   45d9251b9e7b1c1778ce478b25040628
#
_cell.length_a   1.000
_cell.length_b   1.000
_cell.length_c   1.000
_cell.angle_alpha   90.00
_cell.angle_beta   90.00
_cell.angle_gamma   90.00
#
_symmetry.space_group_name_H-M   'P 1'
#
loop_
_entity.id
_entity.type
_entity.pdbx_description
1 polymer ?
#
loop_
_entity_poly.entity_id
_entity_poly.type
_entity_poly.pdbx_seq_one_letter_code
_entity_poly.pdbx_strand_id
1 'polypeptide(L)'
;EIMQGAYFLTFNFAGLYGEDMWLAGDGREPVADTYRLRCINIIVDHPYHYHAFIQEQLEKRADRYMQICIDQLHMAYMHRYFTQVKLGPFLPTAGTEMLCKPWGERTTDILFTGTYVCPSHFDVFINRNGEEYSQFYHSIIDEVLSDPHALLEDVARRRLTEEIPEATEDELRETLGHIQFLDYYIRFTLRGNVVAALADAGLKVHIIGAGWENLPCSHPENLILSPYASSEECLLALADAKLALNVLPCFHAGAHDRVFNTMLAGAVCVTDSNPYLDQILIDEENVI
;
A
#
# COMPACT_ATOMS: atom_id res chain seq x y z
N GLU A 1 34.64 -15.76 -2.71
CA GLU A 1 34.25 -16.91 -1.85
C GLU A 1 33.19 -16.50 -0.78
N ILE A 2 33.30 -15.30 -0.16
CA ILE A 2 32.37 -14.83 0.90
C ILE A 2 30.92 -14.71 0.43
N MET A 3 30.68 -14.46 -0.86
CA MET A 3 29.33 -14.24 -1.42
C MET A 3 28.70 -15.51 -2.00
N GLN A 4 29.41 -16.64 -2.02
CA GLN A 4 28.89 -17.87 -2.58
C GLN A 4 27.80 -18.45 -1.67
N GLY A 5 26.56 -18.52 -2.19
CA GLY A 5 25.37 -18.93 -1.42
C GLY A 5 24.66 -17.81 -0.64
N ALA A 6 25.11 -16.56 -0.76
CA ALA A 6 24.42 -15.42 -0.15
C ALA A 6 23.10 -15.09 -0.87
N TYR A 7 22.21 -14.47 -0.12
CA TYR A 7 20.93 -13.97 -0.61
C TYR A 7 20.94 -12.44 -0.57
N PHE A 8 20.29 -11.83 -1.57
CA PHE A 8 19.95 -10.41 -1.58
C PHE A 8 18.48 -10.28 -1.23
N LEU A 9 18.19 -9.80 -0.02
CA LEU A 9 16.83 -9.56 0.44
C LEU A 9 16.53 -8.07 0.29
N THR A 10 15.41 -7.76 -0.35
CA THR A 10 15.03 -6.37 -0.60
C THR A 10 13.51 -6.17 -0.51
N PHE A 11 13.11 -4.90 -0.40
CA PHE A 11 11.73 -4.45 -0.44
C PHE A 11 11.54 -3.56 -1.68
N ASN A 12 10.40 -3.75 -2.36
CA ASN A 12 10.00 -2.93 -3.51
C ASN A 12 11.14 -2.75 -4.51
N PHE A 13 11.92 -3.82 -4.76
CA PHE A 13 13.02 -3.89 -5.73
C PHE A 13 14.23 -2.99 -5.44
N ALA A 14 14.32 -2.35 -4.26
CA ALA A 14 15.46 -1.50 -3.92
C ALA A 14 16.80 -2.25 -4.14
N GLY A 15 17.73 -1.61 -4.85
CA GLY A 15 19.03 -2.16 -5.19
C GLY A 15 19.05 -3.15 -6.37
N LEU A 16 17.92 -3.37 -7.06
CA LEU A 16 17.83 -4.27 -8.21
C LEU A 16 17.81 -3.55 -9.57
N TYR A 17 17.63 -2.23 -9.62
CA TYR A 17 17.58 -1.47 -10.87
C TYR A 17 18.64 -0.36 -10.98
N GLY A 18 19.75 -0.52 -10.28
CA GLY A 18 20.93 0.27 -10.55
C GLY A 18 21.01 1.61 -9.81
N GLU A 19 20.45 1.68 -8.62
CA GLU A 19 20.66 2.80 -7.71
C GLU A 19 22.16 2.85 -7.31
N ASP A 20 22.78 4.02 -7.40
CA ASP A 20 24.22 4.23 -7.26
C ASP A 20 24.83 3.54 -6.02
N MET A 21 24.14 3.57 -4.89
CA MET A 21 24.61 2.96 -3.64
C MET A 21 24.66 1.43 -3.67
N TRP A 22 24.03 0.79 -4.64
CA TRP A 22 23.95 -0.66 -4.80
C TRP A 22 24.69 -1.18 -6.04
N LEU A 23 25.51 -0.33 -6.67
CA LEU A 23 26.36 -0.73 -7.80
C LEU A 23 27.68 -1.30 -7.31
N ALA A 24 28.15 -2.35 -7.99
CA ALA A 24 29.42 -2.97 -7.69
C ALA A 24 30.53 -2.50 -8.64
N GLY A 25 31.78 -2.63 -8.20
CA GLY A 25 32.95 -2.36 -9.01
C GLY A 25 33.03 -0.91 -9.46
N ASP A 26 33.10 -0.69 -10.77
CA ASP A 26 33.15 0.62 -11.42
C ASP A 26 31.76 1.26 -11.61
N GLY A 27 30.75 0.79 -10.90
CA GLY A 27 29.39 1.37 -10.91
C GLY A 27 28.55 0.97 -12.11
N ARG A 28 28.80 -0.17 -12.75
CA ARG A 28 28.11 -0.59 -13.98
C ARG A 28 26.96 -1.55 -13.75
N GLU A 29 27.02 -2.35 -12.70
CA GLU A 29 26.03 -3.40 -12.44
C GLU A 29 25.58 -3.43 -10.98
N PRO A 30 24.30 -3.78 -10.70
CA PRO A 30 23.85 -4.04 -9.34
C PRO A 30 24.71 -5.13 -8.65
N VAL A 31 24.96 -4.97 -7.36
CA VAL A 31 25.68 -5.95 -6.53
C VAL A 31 25.08 -7.36 -6.69
N ALA A 32 23.75 -7.44 -6.75
CA ALA A 32 23.03 -8.70 -6.93
C ALA A 32 23.40 -9.42 -8.24
N ASP A 33 23.68 -8.69 -9.32
CA ASP A 33 24.06 -9.25 -10.60
C ASP A 33 25.54 -9.60 -10.68
N THR A 34 26.39 -8.67 -10.27
CA THR A 34 27.86 -8.87 -10.23
C THR A 34 28.24 -10.15 -9.46
N TYR A 35 27.58 -10.42 -8.36
CA TYR A 35 27.86 -11.62 -7.54
C TYR A 35 26.88 -12.77 -7.76
N ARG A 36 25.96 -12.66 -8.73
CA ARG A 36 24.93 -13.66 -9.04
C ARG A 36 24.15 -14.13 -7.80
N LEU A 37 23.76 -13.19 -6.95
CA LEU A 37 23.04 -13.49 -5.72
C LEU A 37 21.63 -14.00 -6.01
N ARG A 38 21.11 -14.84 -5.13
CA ARG A 38 19.68 -15.19 -5.12
C ARG A 38 18.91 -14.01 -4.55
N CYS A 39 17.98 -13.46 -5.33
CA CYS A 39 17.21 -12.28 -4.97
C CYS A 39 15.87 -12.70 -4.39
N ILE A 40 15.56 -12.20 -3.20
CA ILE A 40 14.24 -12.32 -2.57
C ILE A 40 13.71 -10.89 -2.44
N ASN A 41 12.63 -10.59 -3.15
CA ASN A 41 11.98 -9.29 -3.08
C ASN A 41 10.64 -9.39 -2.36
N ILE A 42 10.38 -8.48 -1.43
CA ILE A 42 9.11 -8.36 -0.73
C ILE A 42 8.43 -7.09 -1.26
N ILE A 43 7.27 -7.23 -1.90
CA ILE A 43 6.46 -6.06 -2.28
C ILE A 43 5.46 -5.76 -1.18
N VAL A 44 5.34 -4.48 -0.85
CA VAL A 44 4.45 -3.97 0.20
C VAL A 44 3.26 -3.18 -0.35
N ASP A 45 3.17 -3.04 -1.66
CA ASP A 45 2.02 -2.51 -2.39
C ASP A 45 1.50 -3.56 -3.38
N HIS A 46 0.36 -3.28 -4.03
CA HIS A 46 -0.22 -4.21 -4.99
C HIS A 46 0.70 -4.45 -6.21
N PRO A 47 0.80 -5.70 -6.74
CA PRO A 47 1.70 -6.03 -7.86
C PRO A 47 1.54 -5.17 -9.11
N TYR A 48 0.34 -4.62 -9.39
CA TYR A 48 0.16 -3.75 -10.57
C TYR A 48 1.01 -2.46 -10.52
N HIS A 49 1.50 -2.05 -9.36
CA HIS A 49 2.46 -0.95 -9.26
C HIS A 49 3.84 -1.30 -9.83
N TYR A 50 4.13 -2.60 -10.00
CA TYR A 50 5.48 -3.11 -10.24
C TYR A 50 5.63 -3.96 -11.50
N HIS A 51 4.66 -3.94 -12.43
CA HIS A 51 4.69 -4.81 -13.62
C HIS A 51 6.00 -4.73 -14.38
N ALA A 52 6.50 -3.51 -14.67
CA ALA A 52 7.77 -3.32 -15.37
C ALA A 52 8.96 -3.88 -14.59
N PHE A 53 8.99 -3.69 -13.28
CA PHE A 53 10.06 -4.22 -12.43
C PHE A 53 10.01 -5.74 -12.32
N ILE A 54 8.82 -6.34 -12.20
CA ILE A 54 8.64 -7.79 -12.18
C ILE A 54 9.12 -8.39 -13.52
N GLN A 55 8.72 -7.79 -14.63
CA GLN A 55 9.14 -8.23 -15.96
C GLN A 55 10.67 -8.16 -16.12
N GLU A 56 11.30 -7.10 -15.67
CA GLU A 56 12.75 -6.96 -15.67
C GLU A 56 13.45 -8.06 -14.85
N GLN A 57 12.87 -8.48 -13.71
CA GLN A 57 13.43 -9.59 -12.92
C GLN A 57 13.35 -10.92 -13.70
N LEU A 58 12.25 -11.17 -14.39
CA LEU A 58 12.09 -12.36 -15.22
C LEU A 58 13.13 -12.38 -16.37
N GLU A 59 13.40 -11.24 -16.98
CA GLU A 59 14.39 -11.15 -18.07
C GLU A 59 15.84 -11.32 -17.58
N LYS A 60 16.18 -10.75 -16.43
CA LYS A 60 17.55 -10.71 -15.92
C LYS A 60 17.90 -11.83 -14.93
N ARG A 61 16.90 -12.32 -14.15
CA ARG A 61 17.15 -13.12 -12.93
C ARG A 61 16.16 -14.24 -12.71
N ALA A 62 15.45 -14.74 -13.74
CA ALA A 62 14.39 -15.73 -13.58
C ALA A 62 14.82 -16.97 -12.74
N ASP A 63 16.05 -17.42 -12.92
CA ASP A 63 16.62 -18.61 -12.25
C ASP A 63 16.95 -18.40 -10.76
N ARG A 64 17.02 -17.16 -10.31
CA ARG A 64 17.51 -16.79 -8.98
C ARG A 64 16.67 -15.71 -8.27
N TYR A 65 15.47 -15.39 -8.82
CA TYR A 65 14.53 -14.45 -8.27
C TYR A 65 13.35 -15.15 -7.58
N MET A 66 12.95 -14.63 -6.42
CA MET A 66 11.75 -15.05 -5.71
C MET A 66 10.98 -13.80 -5.26
N GLN A 67 9.69 -13.78 -5.52
CA GLN A 67 8.78 -12.74 -5.07
C GLN A 67 8.02 -13.18 -3.84
N ILE A 68 7.96 -12.32 -2.82
CA ILE A 68 7.12 -12.48 -1.62
C ILE A 68 6.07 -11.35 -1.63
N CYS A 69 4.84 -11.70 -1.29
CA CYS A 69 3.73 -10.77 -1.14
C CYS A 69 3.24 -10.75 0.30
N ILE A 70 2.76 -9.59 0.75
CA ILE A 70 2.22 -9.38 2.09
C ILE A 70 0.68 -9.45 2.14
N ASP A 71 0.04 -9.76 1.02
CA ASP A 71 -1.39 -9.97 0.88
C ASP A 71 -1.64 -11.23 0.03
N GLN A 72 -2.61 -12.07 0.41
CA GLN A 72 -2.90 -13.33 -0.27
C GLN A 72 -3.52 -13.09 -1.66
N LEU A 73 -4.29 -12.00 -1.84
CA LEU A 73 -4.83 -11.63 -3.15
C LEU A 73 -3.73 -11.10 -4.08
N HIS A 74 -2.70 -10.45 -3.54
CA HIS A 74 -1.51 -10.11 -4.33
C HIS A 74 -0.80 -11.37 -4.85
N MET A 75 -0.75 -12.45 -4.05
CA MET A 75 -0.23 -13.74 -4.52
C MET A 75 -1.12 -14.33 -5.62
N ALA A 76 -2.45 -14.26 -5.48
CA ALA A 76 -3.38 -14.73 -6.49
C ALA A 76 -3.22 -13.94 -7.80
N TYR A 77 -3.04 -12.62 -7.71
CA TYR A 77 -2.72 -11.75 -8.85
C TYR A 77 -1.42 -12.18 -9.55
N MET A 78 -0.36 -12.41 -8.79
CA MET A 78 0.91 -12.89 -9.32
C MET A 78 0.78 -14.26 -9.99
N HIS A 79 0.05 -15.19 -9.40
CA HIS A 79 -0.22 -16.51 -10.01
C HIS A 79 -0.97 -16.39 -11.33
N ARG A 80 -1.83 -15.39 -11.48
CA ARG A 80 -2.60 -15.18 -12.70
C ARG A 80 -1.76 -14.57 -13.82
N TYR A 81 -1.05 -13.50 -13.52
CA TYR A 81 -0.43 -12.64 -14.53
C TYR A 81 1.07 -12.83 -14.69
N PHE A 82 1.73 -13.45 -13.73
CA PHE A 82 3.18 -13.67 -13.70
C PHE A 82 3.52 -15.11 -13.33
N THR A 83 2.95 -16.06 -14.08
CA THR A 83 3.07 -17.50 -13.84
C THR A 83 4.50 -18.04 -13.82
N GLN A 84 5.45 -17.30 -14.42
CA GLN A 84 6.87 -17.65 -14.45
C GLN A 84 7.64 -17.20 -13.20
N VAL A 85 7.06 -16.32 -12.40
CA VAL A 85 7.70 -15.83 -11.18
C VAL A 85 7.62 -16.92 -10.11
N LYS A 86 8.76 -17.25 -9.51
CA LYS A 86 8.79 -18.09 -8.32
C LYS A 86 8.26 -17.29 -7.14
N LEU A 87 7.08 -17.66 -6.63
CA LEU A 87 6.56 -17.08 -5.41
C LEU A 87 7.10 -17.78 -4.16
N GLY A 88 7.43 -16.98 -3.15
CA GLY A 88 7.67 -17.44 -1.79
C GLY A 88 6.37 -17.64 -1.02
N PRO A 89 6.45 -17.99 0.28
CA PRO A 89 5.26 -18.07 1.13
C PRO A 89 4.62 -16.71 1.32
N PHE A 90 3.33 -16.70 1.67
CA PHE A 90 2.68 -15.51 2.22
C PHE A 90 3.44 -15.04 3.47
N LEU A 91 3.82 -13.77 3.50
CA LEU A 91 4.52 -13.16 4.61
C LEU A 91 3.73 -11.92 5.06
N PRO A 92 2.88 -12.05 6.08
CA PRO A 92 2.16 -10.89 6.60
C PRO A 92 3.14 -9.87 7.17
N THR A 93 2.76 -8.60 7.17
CA THR A 93 3.50 -7.57 7.89
C THR A 93 3.47 -7.84 9.38
N ALA A 94 4.43 -7.27 10.09
CA ALA A 94 4.54 -7.32 11.54
C ALA A 94 4.65 -5.90 12.10
N GLY A 95 4.56 -5.76 13.42
CA GLY A 95 4.77 -4.51 14.12
C GLY A 95 6.10 -4.48 14.87
N THR A 96 6.44 -3.29 15.34
CA THR A 96 7.62 -3.01 16.19
C THR A 96 7.15 -2.69 17.60
N GLU A 97 7.66 -3.41 18.58
CA GLU A 97 7.39 -3.13 19.98
C GLU A 97 8.11 -1.85 20.43
N MET A 98 7.38 -0.98 21.11
CA MET A 98 7.88 0.29 21.63
C MET A 98 7.54 0.43 23.11
N LEU A 99 8.33 1.22 23.85
CA LEU A 99 7.98 1.63 25.20
C LEU A 99 6.80 2.59 25.14
N CYS A 100 5.67 2.14 25.68
CA CYS A 100 4.42 2.88 25.64
C CYS A 100 4.21 3.70 26.91
N LYS A 101 3.61 4.87 26.79
CA LYS A 101 3.10 5.60 27.96
C LYS A 101 1.93 4.86 28.59
N PRO A 102 1.80 4.88 29.92
CA PRO A 102 0.58 4.44 30.57
C PRO A 102 -0.66 5.16 29.98
N TRP A 103 -1.78 4.45 29.88
CA TRP A 103 -2.99 4.99 29.22
C TRP A 103 -3.40 6.38 29.71
N GLY A 104 -3.37 6.60 31.03
CA GLY A 104 -3.75 7.89 31.65
C GLY A 104 -2.78 9.03 31.39
N GLU A 105 -1.58 8.75 30.88
CA GLU A 105 -0.55 9.75 30.58
C GLU A 105 -0.48 10.09 29.07
N ARG A 106 -1.28 9.39 28.25
CA ARG A 106 -1.30 9.62 26.81
C ARG A 106 -2.00 10.91 26.46
N THR A 107 -1.38 11.70 25.59
CA THR A 107 -1.83 13.06 25.27
C THR A 107 -2.55 13.16 23.92
N THR A 108 -2.40 12.18 23.05
CA THR A 108 -3.02 12.14 21.73
C THR A 108 -4.24 11.25 21.75
N ASP A 109 -5.45 11.82 21.56
CA ASP A 109 -6.70 11.04 21.57
C ASP A 109 -6.81 10.19 20.30
N ILE A 110 -6.69 10.80 19.11
CA ILE A 110 -6.75 10.11 17.81
C ILE A 110 -5.54 10.49 16.99
N LEU A 111 -4.81 9.49 16.51
CA LEU A 111 -3.65 9.65 15.63
C LEU A 111 -3.90 9.04 14.25
N PHE A 112 -3.51 9.73 13.20
CA PHE A 112 -3.32 9.19 11.86
C PHE A 112 -1.91 9.49 11.36
N THR A 113 -1.22 8.48 10.82
CA THR A 113 0.10 8.63 10.20
C THR A 113 0.02 8.27 8.72
N GLY A 114 0.32 9.22 7.86
CA GLY A 114 0.30 9.00 6.41
C GLY A 114 0.07 10.28 5.62
N THR A 115 0.41 10.22 4.35
CA THR A 115 0.26 11.33 3.40
C THR A 115 -1.17 11.39 2.85
N TYR A 116 -1.60 12.59 2.50
CA TYR A 116 -2.80 12.88 1.73
C TYR A 116 -2.43 13.61 0.44
N VAL A 117 -3.09 13.24 -0.65
CA VAL A 117 -3.07 13.99 -1.91
C VAL A 117 -4.52 14.19 -2.33
N CYS A 118 -4.90 15.42 -2.66
CA CYS A 118 -6.27 15.67 -3.13
C CYS A 118 -6.56 14.79 -4.36
N PRO A 119 -7.65 13.99 -4.37
CA PRO A 119 -7.96 13.08 -5.48
C PRO A 119 -7.99 13.76 -6.84
N SER A 120 -8.42 15.04 -6.92
CA SER A 120 -8.39 15.82 -8.16
C SER A 120 -7.01 16.00 -8.79
N HIS A 121 -5.93 15.74 -8.02
CA HIS A 121 -4.58 15.71 -8.60
C HIS A 121 -4.43 14.64 -9.69
N PHE A 122 -5.23 13.59 -9.62
CA PHE A 122 -5.21 12.48 -10.59
C PHE A 122 -6.14 12.70 -11.79
N ASP A 123 -6.94 13.77 -11.80
CA ASP A 123 -7.86 14.10 -12.91
C ASP A 123 -7.12 14.29 -14.24
N VAL A 124 -5.86 14.75 -14.17
CA VAL A 124 -5.01 14.88 -15.37
C VAL A 124 -4.78 13.54 -16.07
N PHE A 125 -4.72 12.44 -15.32
CA PHE A 125 -4.57 11.08 -15.86
C PHE A 125 -5.92 10.51 -16.31
N ILE A 126 -6.99 10.79 -15.56
CA ILE A 126 -8.35 10.33 -15.83
C ILE A 126 -8.86 10.97 -17.14
N ASN A 127 -8.62 12.27 -17.33
CA ASN A 127 -9.16 13.04 -18.44
C ASN A 127 -8.26 13.10 -19.69
N ARG A 128 -7.06 12.53 -19.64
CA ARG A 128 -6.03 12.68 -20.69
C ARG A 128 -6.44 12.19 -22.08
N ASN A 129 -7.32 11.19 -22.14
CA ASN A 129 -7.72 10.53 -23.40
C ASN A 129 -9.15 10.93 -23.85
N GLY A 130 -9.74 11.96 -23.23
CA GLY A 130 -11.07 12.48 -23.60
C GLY A 130 -12.20 11.92 -22.73
N GLU A 131 -13.42 12.39 -23.03
CA GLU A 131 -14.60 12.19 -22.20
C GLU A 131 -15.00 10.72 -22.03
N GLU A 132 -14.92 9.93 -23.07
CA GLU A 132 -15.28 8.50 -23.06
C GLU A 132 -14.39 7.71 -22.08
N TYR A 133 -13.07 7.93 -22.14
CA TYR A 133 -12.13 7.32 -21.18
C TYR A 133 -12.34 7.85 -19.76
N SER A 134 -12.64 9.14 -19.61
CA SER A 134 -12.95 9.72 -18.32
C SER A 134 -14.16 9.04 -17.67
N GLN A 135 -15.25 8.86 -18.42
CA GLN A 135 -16.45 8.15 -17.96
C GLN A 135 -16.15 6.69 -17.61
N PHE A 136 -15.33 6.01 -18.42
CA PHE A 136 -14.89 4.63 -18.13
C PHE A 136 -14.14 4.55 -16.79
N TYR A 137 -13.15 5.41 -16.56
CA TYR A 137 -12.39 5.41 -15.30
C TYR A 137 -13.25 5.79 -14.10
N HIS A 138 -14.13 6.79 -14.23
CA HIS A 138 -15.07 7.14 -13.15
C HIS A 138 -16.02 6.00 -12.83
N SER A 139 -16.47 5.22 -13.81
CA SER A 139 -17.32 4.05 -13.54
C SER A 139 -16.63 2.99 -12.68
N ILE A 140 -15.32 2.83 -12.83
CA ILE A 140 -14.49 1.93 -11.99
C ILE A 140 -14.35 2.53 -10.59
N ILE A 141 -14.00 3.81 -10.48
CA ILE A 141 -13.83 4.51 -9.21
C ILE A 141 -15.12 4.45 -8.39
N ASP A 142 -16.26 4.79 -8.99
CA ASP A 142 -17.56 4.83 -8.32
C ASP A 142 -17.96 3.44 -7.81
N GLU A 143 -17.73 2.40 -8.60
CA GLU A 143 -18.01 1.04 -8.19
C GLU A 143 -17.16 0.61 -7.00
N VAL A 144 -15.84 0.84 -7.05
CA VAL A 144 -14.94 0.49 -5.93
C VAL A 144 -15.25 1.31 -4.67
N LEU A 145 -15.58 2.60 -4.82
CA LEU A 145 -15.94 3.44 -3.66
C LEU A 145 -17.31 3.08 -3.06
N SER A 146 -18.21 2.48 -3.85
CA SER A 146 -19.56 2.09 -3.37
C SER A 146 -19.60 0.73 -2.68
N ASP A 147 -18.61 -0.13 -2.91
CA ASP A 147 -18.51 -1.46 -2.31
C ASP A 147 -17.15 -1.65 -1.61
N PRO A 148 -17.11 -1.69 -0.27
CA PRO A 148 -15.86 -1.86 0.48
C PRO A 148 -15.16 -3.20 0.24
N HIS A 149 -15.82 -4.16 -0.41
CA HIS A 149 -15.25 -5.48 -0.76
C HIS A 149 -14.79 -5.55 -2.23
N ALA A 150 -15.06 -4.52 -3.03
CA ALA A 150 -14.65 -4.50 -4.43
C ALA A 150 -13.12 -4.38 -4.57
N LEU A 151 -12.54 -5.28 -5.36
CA LEU A 151 -11.13 -5.23 -5.72
C LEU A 151 -10.96 -4.40 -6.98
N LEU A 152 -10.11 -3.37 -6.92
CA LEU A 152 -9.87 -2.48 -8.07
C LEU A 152 -9.47 -3.27 -9.33
N GLU A 153 -8.57 -4.24 -9.20
CA GLU A 153 -8.10 -5.05 -10.31
C GLU A 153 -9.19 -5.93 -10.92
N ASP A 154 -10.12 -6.45 -10.12
CA ASP A 154 -11.23 -7.28 -10.62
C ASP A 154 -12.29 -6.42 -11.32
N VAL A 155 -12.64 -5.27 -10.74
CA VAL A 155 -13.55 -4.30 -11.35
C VAL A 155 -12.96 -3.79 -12.67
N ALA A 156 -11.70 -3.35 -12.66
CA ALA A 156 -11.02 -2.85 -13.85
C ALA A 156 -10.94 -3.94 -14.94
N ARG A 157 -10.56 -5.17 -14.56
CA ARG A 157 -10.50 -6.29 -15.50
C ARG A 157 -11.86 -6.60 -16.12
N ARG A 158 -12.90 -6.65 -15.31
CA ARG A 158 -14.26 -6.92 -15.79
C ARG A 158 -14.72 -5.84 -16.77
N ARG A 159 -14.54 -4.56 -16.41
CA ARG A 159 -14.89 -3.44 -17.30
C ARG A 159 -14.10 -3.46 -18.60
N LEU A 160 -12.80 -3.76 -18.54
CA LEU A 160 -11.96 -3.91 -19.74
C LEU A 160 -12.44 -5.06 -20.63
N THR A 161 -12.86 -6.18 -20.05
CA THR A 161 -13.38 -7.33 -20.82
C THR A 161 -14.76 -7.04 -21.42
N GLU A 162 -15.58 -6.22 -20.77
CA GLU A 162 -16.86 -5.74 -21.33
C GLU A 162 -16.65 -4.82 -22.55
N GLU A 163 -15.65 -3.92 -22.50
CA GLU A 163 -15.31 -3.02 -23.60
C GLU A 163 -14.55 -3.73 -24.76
N ILE A 164 -13.67 -4.67 -24.42
CA ILE A 164 -12.83 -5.40 -25.38
C ILE A 164 -12.94 -6.91 -25.11
N PRO A 165 -14.02 -7.55 -25.58
CA PRO A 165 -14.28 -8.98 -25.28
C PRO A 165 -13.19 -9.92 -25.81
N GLU A 166 -12.44 -9.53 -26.83
CA GLU A 166 -11.35 -10.31 -27.44
C GLU A 166 -9.99 -10.05 -26.78
N ALA A 167 -9.90 -9.20 -25.75
CA ALA A 167 -8.63 -8.91 -25.10
C ALA A 167 -8.02 -10.18 -24.48
N THR A 168 -6.76 -10.41 -24.79
CA THR A 168 -5.96 -11.51 -24.22
C THR A 168 -5.58 -11.24 -22.78
N GLU A 169 -5.23 -12.28 -22.01
CA GLU A 169 -4.73 -12.11 -20.63
C GLU A 169 -3.45 -11.25 -20.57
N ASP A 170 -2.62 -11.27 -21.61
CA ASP A 170 -1.42 -10.42 -21.68
C ASP A 170 -1.77 -8.95 -21.87
N GLU A 171 -2.74 -8.62 -22.73
CA GLU A 171 -3.23 -7.26 -22.93
C GLU A 171 -3.94 -6.73 -21.68
N LEU A 172 -4.73 -7.57 -21.01
CA LEU A 172 -5.36 -7.22 -19.73
C LEU A 172 -4.30 -6.95 -18.66
N ARG A 173 -3.28 -7.80 -18.53
CA ARG A 173 -2.16 -7.58 -17.62
C ARG A 173 -1.46 -6.27 -17.90
N GLU A 174 -1.11 -5.98 -19.16
CA GLU A 174 -0.43 -4.75 -19.55
C GLU A 174 -1.27 -3.52 -19.14
N THR A 175 -2.58 -3.55 -19.45
CA THR A 175 -3.49 -2.47 -19.11
C THR A 175 -3.61 -2.28 -17.59
N LEU A 176 -3.74 -3.36 -16.82
CA LEU A 176 -3.76 -3.31 -15.36
C LEU A 176 -2.47 -2.73 -14.76
N GLY A 177 -1.32 -2.89 -15.41
CA GLY A 177 -0.07 -2.24 -15.02
C GLY A 177 -0.07 -0.71 -15.12
N HIS A 178 -1.12 -0.12 -15.69
CA HIS A 178 -1.26 1.33 -15.89
C HIS A 178 -2.39 1.99 -15.08
N ILE A 179 -3.06 1.25 -14.18
CA ILE A 179 -4.19 1.79 -13.39
C ILE A 179 -3.79 2.41 -12.04
N GLN A 180 -2.50 2.58 -11.74
CA GLN A 180 -2.03 3.06 -10.43
C GLN A 180 -2.66 4.40 -10.03
N PHE A 181 -2.97 5.27 -10.99
CA PHE A 181 -3.64 6.55 -10.71
C PHE A 181 -5.05 6.37 -10.16
N LEU A 182 -5.77 5.29 -10.52
CA LEU A 182 -7.08 4.95 -9.95
C LEU A 182 -6.94 4.48 -8.50
N ASP A 183 -5.94 3.62 -8.22
CA ASP A 183 -5.63 3.22 -6.84
C ASP A 183 -5.34 4.44 -5.95
N TYR A 184 -4.48 5.35 -6.41
CA TYR A 184 -4.19 6.56 -5.65
C TYR A 184 -5.43 7.44 -5.46
N TYR A 185 -6.25 7.62 -6.50
CA TYR A 185 -7.50 8.37 -6.40
C TYR A 185 -8.41 7.79 -5.32
N ILE A 186 -8.67 6.47 -5.39
CA ILE A 186 -9.52 5.74 -4.44
C ILE A 186 -8.93 5.79 -3.03
N ARG A 187 -7.64 5.48 -2.89
CA ARG A 187 -6.91 5.47 -1.62
C ARG A 187 -7.01 6.79 -0.90
N PHE A 188 -6.76 7.88 -1.60
CA PHE A 188 -6.81 9.22 -0.99
C PHE A 188 -8.24 9.70 -0.74
N THR A 189 -9.20 9.31 -1.57
CA THR A 189 -10.64 9.56 -1.32
C THR A 189 -11.08 8.89 -0.02
N LEU A 190 -10.81 7.61 0.15
CA LEU A 190 -11.18 6.87 1.37
C LEU A 190 -10.51 7.44 2.62
N ARG A 191 -9.19 7.70 2.55
CA ARG A 191 -8.46 8.33 3.67
C ARG A 191 -9.01 9.69 4.03
N GLY A 192 -9.24 10.53 3.03
CA GLY A 192 -9.80 11.86 3.22
C GLY A 192 -11.19 11.81 3.85
N ASN A 193 -12.06 10.95 3.36
CA ASN A 193 -13.43 10.80 3.86
C ASN A 193 -13.46 10.40 5.35
N VAL A 194 -12.63 9.43 5.76
CA VAL A 194 -12.57 9.00 7.16
C VAL A 194 -12.09 10.13 8.07
N VAL A 195 -11.01 10.80 7.70
CA VAL A 195 -10.44 11.89 8.52
C VAL A 195 -11.39 13.09 8.56
N ALA A 196 -11.99 13.46 7.41
CA ALA A 196 -12.98 14.55 7.36
C ALA A 196 -14.20 14.23 8.23
N ALA A 197 -14.74 13.02 8.16
CA ALA A 197 -15.88 12.61 8.96
C ALA A 197 -15.65 12.74 10.48
N LEU A 198 -14.45 12.37 10.95
CA LEU A 198 -14.07 12.52 12.35
C LEU A 198 -13.93 14.00 12.75
N ALA A 199 -13.26 14.80 11.92
CA ALA A 199 -13.09 16.23 12.15
C ALA A 199 -14.46 16.95 12.17
N ASP A 200 -15.33 16.62 11.22
CA ASP A 200 -16.67 17.20 11.09
C ASP A 200 -17.61 16.78 12.24
N ALA A 201 -17.36 15.61 12.84
CA ALA A 201 -18.02 15.17 14.06
C ALA A 201 -17.50 15.86 15.34
N GLY A 202 -16.54 16.79 15.23
CA GLY A 202 -15.97 17.54 16.35
C GLY A 202 -14.82 16.84 17.08
N LEU A 203 -14.29 15.74 16.52
CA LEU A 203 -13.17 15.02 17.10
C LEU A 203 -11.84 15.62 16.63
N LYS A 204 -10.91 15.79 17.58
CA LYS A 204 -9.55 16.25 17.25
C LYS A 204 -8.72 15.08 16.74
N VAL A 205 -8.26 15.19 15.50
CA VAL A 205 -7.39 14.20 14.85
C VAL A 205 -5.99 14.78 14.72
N HIS A 206 -5.03 14.18 15.40
CA HIS A 206 -3.61 14.46 15.20
C HIS A 206 -3.14 13.72 13.95
N ILE A 207 -2.49 14.44 13.06
CA ILE A 207 -2.05 13.89 11.77
C ILE A 207 -0.57 14.13 11.60
N ILE A 208 0.18 13.07 11.31
CA ILE A 208 1.59 13.14 10.92
C ILE A 208 1.70 12.76 9.45
N GLY A 209 2.03 13.72 8.60
CA GLY A 209 2.16 13.53 7.16
C GLY A 209 1.86 14.80 6.37
N ALA A 210 2.22 14.79 5.09
CA ALA A 210 2.06 15.93 4.20
C ALA A 210 0.69 15.96 3.52
N GLY A 211 0.27 17.14 3.07
CA GLY A 211 -0.85 17.38 2.16
C GLY A 211 -2.22 17.54 2.82
N TRP A 212 -2.33 17.33 4.11
CA TRP A 212 -3.59 17.36 4.85
C TRP A 212 -4.19 18.77 5.02
N GLU A 213 -3.39 19.82 4.82
CA GLU A 213 -3.84 21.21 4.74
C GLU A 213 -4.81 21.43 3.56
N ASN A 214 -4.85 20.51 2.60
CA ASN A 214 -5.72 20.55 1.43
C ASN A 214 -6.96 19.65 1.55
N LEU A 215 -7.18 19.02 2.71
CA LEU A 215 -8.34 18.16 2.93
C LEU A 215 -9.63 18.99 2.99
N PRO A 216 -10.61 18.77 2.08
CA PRO A 216 -11.91 19.39 2.19
C PRO A 216 -12.68 18.81 3.40
N CYS A 217 -12.91 19.63 4.42
CA CYS A 217 -13.78 19.28 5.55
C CYS A 217 -14.43 20.55 6.13
N SER A 218 -15.53 20.39 6.86
CA SER A 218 -16.31 21.52 7.41
C SER A 218 -15.65 22.10 8.66
N HIS A 219 -14.86 21.30 9.39
CA HIS A 219 -14.23 21.67 10.64
C HIS A 219 -12.70 21.44 10.64
N PRO A 220 -11.94 22.15 9.78
CA PRO A 220 -10.48 21.98 9.68
C PRO A 220 -9.73 22.34 10.97
N GLU A 221 -10.31 23.12 11.88
CA GLU A 221 -9.78 23.43 13.20
C GLU A 221 -9.63 22.21 14.11
N ASN A 222 -10.28 21.09 13.76
CA ASN A 222 -10.15 19.82 14.48
C ASN A 222 -9.00 18.95 13.95
N LEU A 223 -8.33 19.36 12.85
CA LEU A 223 -7.13 18.71 12.35
C LEU A 223 -5.89 19.33 12.99
N ILE A 224 -5.15 18.56 13.75
CA ILE A 224 -3.89 18.98 14.37
C ILE A 224 -2.76 18.44 13.52
N LEU A 225 -2.24 19.26 12.61
CA LEU A 225 -1.28 18.84 11.60
C LEU A 225 0.14 18.91 12.12
N SER A 226 0.89 17.84 11.95
CA SER A 226 2.34 17.77 12.15
C SER A 226 3.04 17.51 10.82
N PRO A 227 4.25 18.05 10.60
CA PRO A 227 4.99 17.83 9.37
C PRO A 227 5.33 16.34 9.20
N TYR A 228 5.89 16.02 8.03
CA TYR A 228 6.44 14.68 7.79
C TYR A 228 7.43 14.29 8.89
N ALA A 229 7.33 13.05 9.35
CA ALA A 229 8.18 12.47 10.36
C ALA A 229 8.78 11.13 9.87
N SER A 230 9.90 10.74 10.45
CA SER A 230 10.49 9.42 10.22
C SER A 230 9.60 8.29 10.75
N SER A 231 9.87 7.07 10.33
CA SER A 231 9.15 5.89 10.86
C SER A 231 9.30 5.75 12.38
N GLU A 232 10.48 6.06 12.93
CA GLU A 232 10.73 6.03 14.37
C GLU A 232 9.87 7.08 15.11
N GLU A 233 9.81 8.29 14.60
CA GLU A 233 8.96 9.36 15.17
C GLU A 233 7.47 9.01 15.09
N CYS A 234 7.02 8.36 14.01
CA CYS A 234 5.65 7.84 13.90
C CYS A 234 5.36 6.76 14.95
N LEU A 235 6.30 5.84 15.20
CA LEU A 235 6.17 4.82 16.24
C LEU A 235 6.13 5.45 17.64
N LEU A 236 6.95 6.47 17.91
CA LEU A 236 6.93 7.21 19.18
C LEU A 236 5.59 7.95 19.36
N ALA A 237 5.01 8.49 18.30
CA ALA A 237 3.70 9.12 18.37
C ALA A 237 2.58 8.09 18.65
N LEU A 238 2.67 6.87 18.08
CA LEU A 238 1.75 5.78 18.41
C LEU A 238 1.82 5.39 19.88
N ALA A 239 3.02 5.39 20.48
CA ALA A 239 3.22 5.09 21.90
C ALA A 239 2.57 6.12 22.86
N ASP A 240 2.21 7.30 22.37
CA ASP A 240 1.49 8.36 23.07
C ASP A 240 0.03 8.51 22.65
N ALA A 241 -0.42 7.74 21.66
CA ALA A 241 -1.78 7.79 21.18
C ALA A 241 -2.71 6.84 21.93
N LYS A 242 -3.99 7.24 22.17
CA LYS A 242 -5.05 6.37 22.67
C LYS A 242 -5.65 5.54 21.54
N LEU A 243 -6.00 6.19 20.44
CA LEU A 243 -6.55 5.59 19.24
C LEU A 243 -5.64 5.88 18.06
N ALA A 244 -5.48 4.94 17.14
CA ALA A 244 -4.84 5.19 15.87
C ALA A 244 -5.65 4.62 14.71
N LEU A 245 -5.78 5.45 13.67
CA LEU A 245 -6.55 5.11 12.48
C LEU A 245 -5.69 4.38 11.48
N ASN A 246 -6.25 3.34 10.88
CA ASN A 246 -5.71 2.67 9.72
C ASN A 246 -6.80 2.53 8.66
N VAL A 247 -6.54 3.00 7.45
CA VAL A 247 -7.43 2.88 6.29
C VAL A 247 -6.73 2.02 5.26
N LEU A 248 -7.32 0.89 4.89
CA LEU A 248 -6.74 -0.22 4.13
C LEU A 248 -7.29 -0.37 2.71
N PRO A 249 -7.23 0.63 1.83
CA PRO A 249 -7.92 0.57 0.54
C PRO A 249 -7.39 -0.50 -0.44
N CYS A 250 -6.24 -1.12 -0.17
CA CYS A 250 -5.60 -2.06 -1.09
C CYS A 250 -5.08 -3.35 -0.42
N PHE A 251 -5.46 -3.61 0.84
CA PHE A 251 -5.14 -4.84 1.57
C PHE A 251 -6.44 -5.57 1.92
N HIS A 252 -6.87 -6.45 1.02
CA HIS A 252 -8.13 -7.17 1.18
C HIS A 252 -7.96 -8.58 1.76
N ALA A 253 -6.73 -9.13 1.79
CA ALA A 253 -6.41 -10.40 2.43
C ALA A 253 -4.98 -10.38 3.04
N GLY A 254 -4.62 -9.26 3.59
CA GLY A 254 -3.37 -8.97 4.29
C GLY A 254 -3.59 -7.82 5.26
N ALA A 255 -2.50 -7.22 5.75
CA ALA A 255 -2.59 -6.07 6.64
C ALA A 255 -1.41 -5.11 6.44
N HIS A 256 -1.66 -3.84 6.69
CA HIS A 256 -0.62 -2.84 6.82
C HIS A 256 0.04 -2.97 8.21
N ASP A 257 1.35 -2.75 8.31
CA ASP A 257 2.11 -2.80 9.57
C ASP A 257 1.57 -1.84 10.65
N ARG A 258 0.89 -0.76 10.25
CA ARG A 258 0.26 0.20 11.17
C ARG A 258 -0.74 -0.46 12.12
N VAL A 259 -1.48 -1.49 11.69
CA VAL A 259 -2.39 -2.24 12.57
C VAL A 259 -1.59 -2.83 13.74
N PHE A 260 -0.53 -3.58 13.45
CA PHE A 260 0.27 -4.25 14.45
C PHE A 260 1.11 -3.28 15.27
N ASN A 261 1.66 -2.24 14.64
CA ASN A 261 2.38 -1.16 15.33
C ASN A 261 1.47 -0.46 16.35
N THR A 262 0.21 -0.18 15.98
CA THR A 262 -0.78 0.43 16.89
C THR A 262 -1.05 -0.46 18.09
N MET A 263 -1.31 -1.75 17.86
CA MET A 263 -1.60 -2.70 18.93
C MET A 263 -0.39 -2.90 19.86
N LEU A 264 0.81 -3.06 19.32
CA LEU A 264 2.05 -3.18 20.08
C LEU A 264 2.40 -1.90 20.86
N ALA A 265 1.99 -0.74 20.35
CA ALA A 265 2.06 0.53 21.08
C ALA A 265 0.98 0.65 22.17
N GLY A 266 0.12 -0.35 22.36
CA GLY A 266 -0.96 -0.33 23.33
C GLY A 266 -2.03 0.72 23.05
N ALA A 267 -2.12 1.21 21.81
CA ALA A 267 -3.21 2.05 21.33
C ALA A 267 -4.35 1.17 20.77
N VAL A 268 -5.57 1.66 20.81
CA VAL A 268 -6.69 0.98 20.14
C VAL A 268 -6.59 1.23 18.65
N CYS A 269 -6.59 0.18 17.85
CA CYS A 269 -6.59 0.27 16.41
C CYS A 269 -8.02 0.44 15.90
N VAL A 270 -8.28 1.49 15.12
CA VAL A 270 -9.51 1.68 14.38
C VAL A 270 -9.20 1.43 12.92
N THR A 271 -9.75 0.36 12.34
CA THR A 271 -9.36 -0.10 11.01
C THR A 271 -10.53 -0.71 10.24
N ASP A 272 -10.39 -0.72 8.91
CA ASP A 272 -11.28 -1.50 8.05
C ASP A 272 -11.10 -3.00 8.35
N SER A 273 -12.17 -3.77 8.19
CA SER A 273 -12.15 -5.22 8.26
C SER A 273 -11.76 -5.84 6.92
N ASN A 274 -11.15 -7.02 6.97
CA ASN A 274 -10.94 -7.89 5.82
C ASN A 274 -10.76 -9.36 6.27
N PRO A 275 -10.92 -10.36 5.36
CA PRO A 275 -10.84 -11.78 5.70
C PRO A 275 -9.56 -12.26 6.40
N TYR A 276 -8.45 -11.54 6.27
CA TYR A 276 -7.21 -11.87 6.99
C TYR A 276 -7.27 -11.33 8.43
N LEU A 277 -7.65 -10.06 8.60
CA LEU A 277 -7.74 -9.44 9.92
C LEU A 277 -8.82 -10.10 10.78
N ASP A 278 -9.96 -10.49 10.21
CA ASP A 278 -11.06 -11.17 10.91
C ASP A 278 -10.67 -12.52 11.53
N GLN A 279 -9.54 -13.11 11.10
CA GLN A 279 -9.03 -14.33 11.70
C GLN A 279 -8.25 -14.09 12.99
N ILE A 280 -7.77 -12.87 13.21
CA ILE A 280 -6.86 -12.51 14.31
C ILE A 280 -7.38 -11.37 15.19
N LEU A 281 -8.31 -10.57 14.66
CA LEU A 281 -8.92 -9.44 15.37
C LEU A 281 -10.40 -9.72 15.61
N ILE A 282 -10.86 -9.29 16.78
CA ILE A 282 -12.27 -9.44 17.21
C ILE A 282 -12.77 -8.02 17.53
N ASP A 283 -13.80 -7.60 16.80
CA ASP A 283 -14.44 -6.30 16.99
C ASP A 283 -14.92 -6.10 18.42
N GLU A 284 -14.77 -4.90 18.94
CA GLU A 284 -15.05 -4.50 20.33
C GLU A 284 -14.27 -5.28 21.42
N GLU A 285 -13.36 -6.19 21.07
CA GLU A 285 -12.52 -6.92 22.03
C GLU A 285 -11.06 -6.48 21.93
N ASN A 286 -10.47 -6.46 20.73
CA ASN A 286 -9.08 -6.07 20.54
C ASN A 286 -8.85 -5.09 19.37
N VAL A 287 -9.93 -4.67 18.70
CA VAL A 287 -9.97 -3.69 17.60
C VAL A 287 -11.33 -2.97 17.60
N ILE A 288 -11.39 -1.83 16.94
CA ILE A 288 -12.63 -1.09 16.62
C ILE A 288 -12.67 -0.82 15.12
#